data_7a32ed1dd481658135c12b9ed8d877ba
#
_entry.id   7a32ed1dd481658135c12b9ed8d877ba
#
_cell.length_a   1.000
_cell.length_b   1.000
_cell.length_c   1.000
_cell.angle_alpha   90.00
_cell.angle_beta   90.00
_cell.angle_gamma   90.00
#
_symmetry.space_group_name_H-M   'P 1'
#
loop_
_entity.id
_entity.type
_entity.pdbx_description
1 polymer ?
#
loop_
_entity_poly.entity_id
_entity_poly.type
_entity_poly.pdbx_seq_one_letter_code
_entity_poly.pdbx_strand_id
1 'polypeptide(L)'
;MKTAIIGTGNMGAGLARRLAGKRELILASRNEAAAKSLAEEIGATGASISSAVAEADILVLALPYAAALEFAETAALQGKIVVDITNPLKPDFSGLLFGHDTSAAEEIQHRAKGAKVVKAFNTIFAELFAASPKHSSTIPVFLAGDDDAVETAAALVEDADFAVEKTGSLDAARLLEPLGMLNIRLGYGLGRGTGIAPKWVAVDG
;
A
#
# COMPACT_ATOMS: atom_id res chain seq x y z
N MET A 1 -0.77 -14.13 11.15
CA MET A 1 -1.70 -13.02 10.83
C MET A 1 -2.10 -13.14 9.37
N LYS A 2 -3.39 -13.21 9.12
CA LYS A 2 -3.95 -13.24 7.76
C LYS A 2 -3.91 -11.86 7.14
N THR A 3 -3.48 -11.77 5.89
CA THR A 3 -3.39 -10.51 5.15
C THR A 3 -4.38 -10.53 3.99
N ALA A 4 -5.30 -9.59 3.94
CA ALA A 4 -6.17 -9.39 2.78
C ALA A 4 -5.67 -8.22 1.92
N ILE A 5 -5.62 -8.44 0.61
CA ILE A 5 -5.36 -7.38 -0.37
C ILE A 5 -6.69 -7.03 -1.03
N ILE A 6 -7.14 -5.81 -0.81
CA ILE A 6 -8.39 -5.28 -1.36
C ILE A 6 -8.05 -4.48 -2.63
N GLY A 7 -8.37 -5.07 -3.76
CA GLY A 7 -8.02 -4.55 -5.09
C GLY A 7 -6.92 -5.36 -5.77
N THR A 8 -7.19 -5.84 -6.98
CA THR A 8 -6.30 -6.70 -7.78
C THR A 8 -5.82 -6.01 -9.05
N GLY A 9 -5.68 -4.68 -9.01
CA GLY A 9 -4.98 -3.89 -10.03
C GLY A 9 -3.47 -4.11 -9.98
N ASN A 10 -2.71 -3.34 -10.77
CA ASN A 10 -1.25 -3.52 -10.91
C ASN A 10 -0.51 -3.56 -9.56
N MET A 11 -0.82 -2.64 -8.65
CA MET A 11 -0.20 -2.58 -7.32
C MET A 11 -0.59 -3.80 -6.46
N GLY A 12 -1.90 -4.09 -6.35
CA GLY A 12 -2.38 -5.19 -5.54
C GLY A 12 -1.94 -6.56 -6.06
N ALA A 13 -1.99 -6.78 -7.37
CA ALA A 13 -1.52 -8.03 -7.98
C ALA A 13 0.01 -8.18 -7.84
N GLY A 14 0.77 -7.10 -8.02
CA GLY A 14 2.22 -7.11 -7.83
C GLY A 14 2.60 -7.49 -6.41
N LEU A 15 1.99 -6.83 -5.42
CA LEU A 15 2.23 -7.14 -4.00
C LEU A 15 1.78 -8.56 -3.63
N ALA A 16 0.62 -9.00 -4.14
CA ALA A 16 0.12 -10.36 -3.91
C ALA A 16 1.12 -11.43 -4.37
N ARG A 17 1.69 -11.28 -5.57
CA ARG A 17 2.73 -12.19 -6.09
C ARG A 17 3.98 -12.22 -5.22
N ARG A 18 4.38 -11.07 -4.66
CA ARG A 18 5.53 -10.97 -3.74
C ARG A 18 5.33 -11.69 -2.42
N LEU A 19 4.11 -11.66 -1.92
CA LEU A 19 3.75 -12.25 -0.63
C LEU A 19 3.31 -13.71 -0.75
N ALA A 20 3.11 -14.21 -1.96
CA ALA A 20 2.69 -15.58 -2.23
C ALA A 20 3.67 -16.61 -1.63
N GLY A 21 3.15 -17.59 -0.89
CA GLY A 21 3.93 -18.60 -0.19
C GLY A 21 4.67 -18.11 1.07
N LYS A 22 4.67 -16.80 1.35
CA LYS A 22 5.30 -16.20 2.53
C LYS A 22 4.28 -15.81 3.60
N ARG A 23 3.04 -15.53 3.19
CA ARG A 23 1.92 -15.15 4.07
C ARG A 23 0.65 -15.89 3.69
N GLU A 24 -0.24 -16.02 4.66
CA GLU A 24 -1.63 -16.43 4.41
C GLU A 24 -2.37 -15.25 3.79
N LEU A 25 -2.63 -15.34 2.48
CA LEU A 25 -3.20 -14.25 1.68
C LEU A 25 -4.65 -14.52 1.31
N ILE A 26 -5.46 -13.46 1.40
CA ILE A 26 -6.82 -13.38 0.87
C ILE A 26 -6.86 -12.26 -0.16
N LEU A 27 -7.32 -12.57 -1.37
CA LEU A 27 -7.50 -11.56 -2.43
C LEU A 27 -8.99 -11.28 -2.61
N ALA A 28 -9.33 -10.00 -2.61
CA ALA A 28 -10.69 -9.55 -2.82
C ALA A 28 -10.74 -8.29 -3.69
N SER A 29 -11.71 -8.21 -4.56
CA SER A 29 -11.97 -7.01 -5.37
C SER A 29 -13.43 -6.96 -5.81
N ARG A 30 -13.88 -5.82 -6.36
CA ARG A 30 -15.21 -5.71 -6.98
C ARG A 30 -15.40 -6.69 -8.14
N ASN A 31 -14.32 -7.02 -8.85
CA ASN A 31 -14.31 -8.11 -9.82
C ASN A 31 -13.84 -9.40 -9.11
N GLU A 32 -14.80 -10.10 -8.48
CA GLU A 32 -14.50 -11.31 -7.73
C GLU A 32 -13.88 -12.42 -8.59
N ALA A 33 -14.26 -12.52 -9.87
CA ALA A 33 -13.70 -13.52 -10.77
C ALA A 33 -12.20 -13.27 -11.01
N ALA A 34 -11.79 -12.00 -11.23
CA ALA A 34 -10.39 -11.64 -11.36
C ALA A 34 -9.59 -11.88 -10.07
N ALA A 35 -10.18 -11.60 -8.90
CA ALA A 35 -9.55 -11.88 -7.61
C ALA A 35 -9.35 -13.37 -7.38
N LYS A 36 -10.34 -14.20 -7.69
CA LYS A 36 -10.25 -15.67 -7.59
C LYS A 36 -9.21 -16.24 -8.55
N SER A 37 -9.22 -15.81 -9.82
CA SER A 37 -8.23 -16.29 -10.80
C SER A 37 -6.80 -15.97 -10.39
N LEU A 38 -6.53 -14.75 -9.90
CA LEU A 38 -5.21 -14.39 -9.38
C LEU A 38 -4.85 -15.20 -8.13
N ALA A 39 -5.80 -15.41 -7.23
CA ALA A 39 -5.58 -16.20 -6.02
C ALA A 39 -5.21 -17.66 -6.36
N GLU A 40 -5.90 -18.28 -7.30
CA GLU A 40 -5.58 -19.62 -7.81
C GLU A 40 -4.18 -19.67 -8.43
N GLU A 41 -3.82 -18.66 -9.26
CA GLU A 41 -2.49 -18.56 -9.89
C GLU A 41 -1.35 -18.59 -8.87
N ILE A 42 -1.52 -17.90 -7.73
CA ILE A 42 -0.44 -17.71 -6.74
C ILE A 42 -0.57 -18.58 -5.49
N GLY A 43 -1.55 -19.48 -5.41
CA GLY A 43 -1.81 -20.32 -4.25
C GLY A 43 -2.37 -19.57 -3.04
N ALA A 44 -3.16 -18.52 -3.25
CA ALA A 44 -3.84 -17.72 -2.23
C ALA A 44 -5.34 -18.06 -2.18
N THR A 45 -6.07 -17.43 -1.27
CA THR A 45 -7.54 -17.55 -1.15
C THR A 45 -8.22 -16.37 -1.86
N GLY A 46 -9.11 -16.65 -2.81
CA GLY A 46 -10.02 -15.66 -3.39
C GLY A 46 -11.33 -15.59 -2.61
N ALA A 47 -11.74 -14.39 -2.18
CA ALA A 47 -12.94 -14.20 -1.38
C ALA A 47 -13.76 -12.98 -1.80
N SER A 48 -14.99 -12.86 -1.30
CA SER A 48 -15.71 -11.59 -1.33
C SER A 48 -15.03 -10.55 -0.44
N ILE A 49 -15.26 -9.27 -0.69
CA ILE A 49 -14.69 -8.20 0.15
C ILE A 49 -15.14 -8.37 1.61
N SER A 50 -16.41 -8.69 1.87
CA SER A 50 -16.92 -8.87 3.22
C SER A 50 -16.26 -10.04 3.96
N SER A 51 -16.06 -11.18 3.29
CA SER A 51 -15.35 -12.33 3.87
C SER A 51 -13.89 -12.00 4.15
N ALA A 52 -13.21 -11.35 3.21
CA ALA A 52 -11.82 -10.92 3.38
C ALA A 52 -11.64 -9.97 4.58
N VAL A 53 -12.54 -9.00 4.74
CA VAL A 53 -12.55 -8.09 5.90
C VAL A 53 -12.79 -8.86 7.21
N ALA A 54 -13.73 -9.81 7.22
CA ALA A 54 -14.05 -10.58 8.43
C ALA A 54 -12.86 -11.44 8.90
N GLU A 55 -12.13 -12.06 7.98
CA GLU A 55 -11.08 -13.02 8.27
C GLU A 55 -9.69 -12.43 8.48
N ALA A 56 -9.38 -11.29 7.85
CA ALA A 56 -8.03 -10.74 7.87
C ALA A 56 -7.74 -9.92 9.14
N ASP A 57 -6.50 -9.99 9.60
CA ASP A 57 -5.93 -9.12 10.63
C ASP A 57 -5.38 -7.82 10.01
N ILE A 58 -4.80 -7.95 8.82
CA ILE A 58 -4.18 -6.86 8.04
C ILE A 58 -4.94 -6.70 6.73
N LEU A 59 -5.31 -5.47 6.39
CA LEU A 59 -5.98 -5.13 5.13
C LEU A 59 -5.11 -4.16 4.33
N VAL A 60 -4.67 -4.55 3.14
CA VAL A 60 -3.95 -3.66 2.22
C VAL A 60 -4.95 -3.06 1.24
N LEU A 61 -5.09 -1.73 1.24
CA LEU A 61 -5.99 -1.00 0.35
C LEU A 61 -5.29 -0.66 -0.96
N ALA A 62 -5.32 -1.60 -1.92
CA ALA A 62 -4.78 -1.40 -3.28
C ALA A 62 -5.87 -0.84 -4.21
N LEU A 63 -6.47 0.27 -3.81
CA LEU A 63 -7.62 0.94 -4.41
C LEU A 63 -7.26 2.37 -4.85
N PRO A 64 -7.99 2.98 -5.80
CA PRO A 64 -7.99 4.42 -5.96
C PRO A 64 -8.43 5.11 -4.65
N TYR A 65 -7.87 6.29 -4.34
CA TYR A 65 -8.12 6.99 -3.08
C TYR A 65 -9.62 7.13 -2.72
N ALA A 66 -10.45 7.58 -3.66
CA ALA A 66 -11.89 7.72 -3.40
C ALA A 66 -12.57 6.41 -3.00
N ALA A 67 -12.19 5.30 -3.62
CA ALA A 67 -12.71 3.97 -3.29
C ALA A 67 -12.15 3.46 -1.95
N ALA A 68 -10.90 3.79 -1.60
CA ALA A 68 -10.33 3.46 -0.30
C ALA A 68 -11.04 4.21 0.83
N LEU A 69 -11.44 5.46 0.58
CA LEU A 69 -12.16 6.29 1.52
C LEU A 69 -13.58 5.76 1.80
N GLU A 70 -14.32 5.39 0.74
CA GLU A 70 -15.64 4.74 0.83
C GLU A 70 -15.53 3.39 1.56
N PHE A 71 -14.52 2.59 1.25
CA PHE A 71 -14.25 1.33 1.93
C PHE A 71 -14.01 1.53 3.43
N ALA A 72 -13.19 2.51 3.80
CA ALA A 72 -12.87 2.83 5.19
C ALA A 72 -14.11 3.25 6.01
N GLU A 73 -15.09 3.89 5.38
CA GLU A 73 -16.32 4.31 6.01
C GLU A 73 -17.32 3.16 6.22
N THR A 74 -17.35 2.20 5.29
CA THR A 74 -18.40 1.16 5.23
C THR A 74 -17.95 -0.20 5.77
N ALA A 75 -16.65 -0.49 5.81
CA ALA A 75 -16.13 -1.78 6.24
C ALA A 75 -15.99 -1.90 7.77
N ALA A 76 -16.14 -3.12 8.29
CA ALA A 76 -15.97 -3.42 9.72
C ALA A 76 -14.47 -3.56 10.07
N LEU A 77 -13.80 -2.44 10.33
CA LEU A 77 -12.34 -2.37 10.48
C LEU A 77 -11.85 -2.35 11.94
N GLN A 78 -12.75 -2.44 12.92
CA GLN A 78 -12.41 -2.42 14.33
C GLN A 78 -11.32 -3.45 14.68
N GLY A 79 -10.23 -2.97 15.29
CA GLY A 79 -9.10 -3.80 15.74
C GLY A 79 -8.16 -4.30 14.63
N LYS A 80 -8.35 -3.86 13.39
CA LYS A 80 -7.52 -4.27 12.25
C LYS A 80 -6.42 -3.26 11.95
N ILE A 81 -5.36 -3.73 11.30
CA ILE A 81 -4.34 -2.88 10.70
C ILE A 81 -4.70 -2.66 9.24
N VAL A 82 -4.74 -1.40 8.82
CA VAL A 82 -5.06 -0.99 7.45
C VAL A 82 -3.81 -0.38 6.81
N VAL A 83 -3.23 -1.05 5.84
CA VAL A 83 -2.11 -0.54 5.06
C VAL A 83 -2.65 0.24 3.87
N ASP A 84 -2.53 1.55 3.91
CA ASP A 84 -2.93 2.46 2.84
C ASP A 84 -1.77 2.66 1.85
N ILE A 85 -1.98 2.26 0.60
CA ILE A 85 -1.00 2.44 -0.47
C ILE A 85 -1.42 3.51 -1.49
N THR A 86 -2.45 4.30 -1.18
CA THR A 86 -3.02 5.27 -2.11
C THR A 86 -2.15 6.53 -2.24
N ASN A 87 -2.35 7.24 -3.35
CA ASN A 87 -1.98 8.65 -3.50
C ASN A 87 -3.25 9.43 -3.88
N PRO A 88 -3.56 10.56 -3.21
CA PRO A 88 -4.76 11.36 -3.47
C PRO A 88 -4.55 12.26 -4.69
N LEU A 89 -4.41 11.65 -5.88
CA LEU A 89 -4.17 12.37 -7.11
C LEU A 89 -5.42 13.07 -7.63
N LYS A 90 -5.25 14.26 -8.20
CA LYS A 90 -6.29 14.89 -8.99
C LYS A 90 -6.60 14.06 -10.23
N PRO A 91 -7.84 14.09 -10.77
CA PRO A 91 -8.21 13.27 -11.93
C PRO A 91 -7.36 13.51 -13.19
N ASP A 92 -6.81 14.70 -13.34
CA ASP A 92 -5.93 15.11 -14.44
C ASP A 92 -4.44 14.86 -14.16
N PHE A 93 -4.11 14.25 -13.02
CA PHE A 93 -2.75 14.01 -12.55
C PHE A 93 -1.89 15.28 -12.38
N SER A 94 -2.49 16.45 -12.32
CA SER A 94 -1.78 17.73 -12.17
C SER A 94 -1.19 17.96 -10.77
N GLY A 95 -1.60 17.17 -9.80
CA GLY A 95 -1.14 17.29 -8.40
C GLY A 95 -1.97 16.46 -7.44
N LEU A 96 -1.83 16.76 -6.16
CA LEU A 96 -2.59 16.14 -5.08
C LEU A 96 -3.89 16.91 -4.79
N LEU A 97 -4.87 16.20 -4.22
CA LEU A 97 -6.13 16.77 -3.76
C LEU A 97 -5.97 17.61 -2.48
N PHE A 98 -4.94 17.32 -1.69
CA PHE A 98 -4.66 17.98 -0.41
C PHE A 98 -3.39 18.83 -0.48
N GLY A 99 -3.32 19.83 0.42
CA GLY A 99 -2.10 20.55 0.75
C GLY A 99 -1.30 19.82 1.83
N HIS A 100 -0.75 20.60 2.79
CA HIS A 100 0.07 20.05 3.88
C HIS A 100 -0.69 19.87 5.20
N ASP A 101 -2.00 20.15 5.22
CA ASP A 101 -2.80 20.15 6.45
C ASP A 101 -3.37 18.77 6.78
N THR A 102 -3.50 17.88 5.78
CA THR A 102 -3.97 16.51 5.90
C THR A 102 -3.35 15.63 4.81
N SER A 103 -3.63 14.34 4.86
CA SER A 103 -3.22 13.32 3.90
C SER A 103 -4.34 12.33 3.63
N ALA A 104 -4.24 11.56 2.55
CA ALA A 104 -5.17 10.44 2.29
C ALA A 104 -5.18 9.44 3.44
N ALA A 105 -4.03 9.14 4.01
CA ALA A 105 -3.92 8.21 5.12
C ALA A 105 -4.65 8.71 6.38
N GLU A 106 -4.56 10.00 6.71
CA GLU A 106 -5.27 10.59 7.84
C GLU A 106 -6.78 10.65 7.60
N GLU A 107 -7.22 10.95 6.38
CA GLU A 107 -8.63 10.92 6.00
C GLU A 107 -9.22 9.49 6.08
N ILE A 108 -8.44 8.48 5.67
CA ILE A 108 -8.81 7.07 5.82
C ILE A 108 -8.86 6.70 7.30
N GLN A 109 -7.87 7.10 8.12
CA GLN A 109 -7.87 6.86 9.57
C GLN A 109 -9.09 7.47 10.25
N HIS A 110 -9.48 8.68 9.85
CA HIS A 110 -10.65 9.35 10.41
C HIS A 110 -11.94 8.56 10.18
N ARG A 111 -12.07 7.87 9.03
CA ARG A 111 -13.22 7.04 8.68
C ARG A 111 -13.11 5.61 9.19
N ALA A 112 -11.94 5.02 9.18
CA ALA A 112 -11.66 3.65 9.63
C ALA A 112 -11.68 3.55 11.17
N LYS A 113 -12.84 3.77 11.78
CA LYS A 113 -12.98 3.82 13.24
C LYS A 113 -12.51 2.52 13.88
N GLY A 114 -11.59 2.66 14.85
CA GLY A 114 -11.06 1.54 15.61
C GLY A 114 -10.03 0.68 14.88
N ALA A 115 -9.65 1.05 13.64
CA ALA A 115 -8.48 0.49 12.95
C ALA A 115 -7.24 1.33 13.23
N LYS A 116 -6.06 0.77 12.96
CA LYS A 116 -4.79 1.48 12.89
C LYS A 116 -4.35 1.55 11.44
N VAL A 117 -4.26 2.77 10.90
CA VAL A 117 -3.81 3.00 9.51
C VAL A 117 -2.31 3.18 9.48
N VAL A 118 -1.67 2.52 8.52
CA VAL A 118 -0.25 2.69 8.19
C VAL A 118 -0.15 3.08 6.72
N LYS A 119 0.47 4.21 6.42
CA LYS A 119 0.86 4.58 5.06
C LYS A 119 2.05 3.75 4.63
N ALA A 120 1.99 3.12 3.45
CA ALA A 120 3.11 2.36 2.87
C ALA A 120 3.00 2.28 1.35
N PHE A 121 4.07 1.86 0.64
CA PHE A 121 4.14 1.56 -0.79
C PHE A 121 3.69 2.68 -1.76
N ASN A 122 3.26 3.83 -1.29
CA ASN A 122 2.76 4.93 -2.14
C ASN A 122 3.86 5.62 -2.96
N THR A 123 5.12 5.36 -2.63
CA THR A 123 6.30 5.97 -3.26
C THR A 123 6.98 5.05 -4.28
N ILE A 124 6.45 3.84 -4.53
CA ILE A 124 6.99 2.92 -5.52
C ILE A 124 5.99 2.66 -6.66
N PHE A 125 6.52 2.29 -7.83
CA PHE A 125 5.68 1.88 -8.97
C PHE A 125 5.41 0.38 -8.96
N ALA A 126 4.31 -0.04 -9.59
CA ALA A 126 3.90 -1.44 -9.66
C ALA A 126 4.95 -2.34 -10.33
N GLU A 127 5.69 -1.81 -11.30
CA GLU A 127 6.75 -2.53 -12.02
C GLU A 127 7.89 -2.97 -11.09
N LEU A 128 8.11 -2.27 -9.97
CA LEU A 128 9.13 -2.63 -9.00
C LEU A 128 8.83 -3.94 -8.26
N PHE A 129 7.57 -4.38 -8.24
CA PHE A 129 7.23 -5.71 -7.74
C PHE A 129 7.78 -6.84 -8.62
N ALA A 130 8.12 -6.60 -9.88
CA ALA A 130 8.76 -7.56 -10.76
C ALA A 130 10.30 -7.56 -10.65
N ALA A 131 10.90 -6.62 -9.92
CA ALA A 131 12.34 -6.57 -9.72
C ALA A 131 12.84 -7.82 -8.98
N SER A 132 14.10 -8.24 -9.19
CA SER A 132 14.66 -9.35 -8.43
C SER A 132 14.76 -9.00 -6.93
N PRO A 133 14.67 -9.98 -6.01
CA PRO A 133 14.81 -9.72 -4.57
C PRO A 133 16.07 -8.94 -4.20
N LYS A 134 17.19 -9.20 -4.91
CA LYS A 134 18.44 -8.48 -4.73
C LYS A 134 18.31 -6.98 -5.02
N HIS A 135 17.51 -6.60 -6.00
CA HIS A 135 17.27 -5.18 -6.32
C HIS A 135 16.21 -4.58 -5.41
N SER A 136 15.07 -5.25 -5.22
CA SER A 136 13.99 -4.71 -4.38
C SER A 136 14.40 -4.51 -2.93
N SER A 137 15.27 -5.36 -2.37
CA SER A 137 15.79 -5.18 -1.00
C SER A 137 16.66 -3.93 -0.81
N THR A 138 16.98 -3.21 -1.87
CA THR A 138 17.66 -1.90 -1.81
C THR A 138 16.71 -0.72 -1.97
N ILE A 139 15.43 -0.98 -2.24
CA ILE A 139 14.39 0.03 -2.45
C ILE A 139 13.62 0.19 -1.15
N PRO A 140 13.65 1.37 -0.50
CA PRO A 140 12.91 1.60 0.72
C PRO A 140 11.42 1.77 0.43
N VAL A 141 10.60 1.11 1.24
CA VAL A 141 9.19 1.43 1.42
C VAL A 141 9.08 2.27 2.70
N PHE A 142 8.61 3.49 2.55
CA PHE A 142 8.43 4.41 3.68
C PHE A 142 7.15 4.06 4.43
N LEU A 143 7.23 4.01 5.76
CA LEU A 143 6.12 3.65 6.65
C LEU A 143 5.82 4.79 7.61
N ALA A 144 4.55 5.18 7.71
CA ALA A 144 4.06 6.15 8.69
C ALA A 144 2.81 5.63 9.37
N GLY A 145 2.76 5.70 10.71
CA GLY A 145 1.62 5.22 11.52
C GLY A 145 1.99 5.04 12.99
N ASP A 146 1.10 4.43 13.77
CA ASP A 146 1.38 4.04 15.15
C ASP A 146 2.47 2.95 15.20
N ASP A 147 3.37 3.02 16.17
CA ASP A 147 4.56 2.17 16.27
C ASP A 147 4.26 0.67 16.13
N ASP A 148 3.28 0.14 16.86
CA ASP A 148 2.93 -1.30 16.83
C ASP A 148 2.33 -1.73 15.48
N ALA A 149 1.56 -0.85 14.84
CA ALA A 149 1.01 -1.09 13.50
C ALA A 149 2.11 -0.99 12.43
N VAL A 150 3.05 -0.06 12.59
CA VAL A 150 4.22 0.10 11.72
C VAL A 150 5.12 -1.13 11.79
N GLU A 151 5.37 -1.70 12.98
CA GLU A 151 6.15 -2.95 13.09
C GLU A 151 5.48 -4.11 12.33
N THR A 152 4.16 -4.22 12.43
CA THR A 152 3.41 -5.26 11.70
C THR A 152 3.45 -5.03 10.17
N ALA A 153 3.33 -3.77 9.73
CA ALA A 153 3.45 -3.41 8.32
C ALA A 153 4.89 -3.56 7.80
N ALA A 154 5.90 -3.31 8.64
CA ALA A 154 7.30 -3.52 8.31
C ALA A 154 7.59 -4.98 7.96
N ALA A 155 7.09 -5.92 8.76
CA ALA A 155 7.21 -7.34 8.46
C ALA A 155 6.55 -7.73 7.12
N LEU A 156 5.46 -7.05 6.72
CA LEU A 156 4.84 -7.25 5.40
C LEU A 156 5.73 -6.70 4.26
N VAL A 157 6.39 -5.57 4.48
CA VAL A 157 7.34 -4.98 3.53
C VAL A 157 8.56 -5.88 3.33
N GLU A 158 9.11 -6.43 4.42
CA GLU A 158 10.24 -7.36 4.38
C GLU A 158 9.89 -8.67 3.67
N ASP A 159 8.70 -9.23 3.94
CA ASP A 159 8.20 -10.41 3.23
C ASP A 159 8.00 -10.15 1.73
N ALA A 160 7.74 -8.89 1.34
CA ALA A 160 7.70 -8.48 -0.07
C ALA A 160 9.09 -8.22 -0.68
N ASP A 161 10.18 -8.50 0.05
CA ASP A 161 11.58 -8.28 -0.32
C ASP A 161 11.94 -6.80 -0.58
N PHE A 162 11.37 -5.86 0.17
CA PHE A 162 11.73 -4.44 0.14
C PHE A 162 12.42 -4.02 1.43
N ALA A 163 13.20 -2.95 1.36
CA ALA A 163 13.77 -2.32 2.56
C ALA A 163 12.68 -1.52 3.30
N VAL A 164 12.82 -1.42 4.61
CA VAL A 164 11.91 -0.65 5.47
C VAL A 164 12.54 0.68 5.83
N GLU A 165 11.76 1.76 5.68
CA GLU A 165 12.12 3.10 6.16
C GLU A 165 10.98 3.67 7.00
N LYS A 166 11.14 3.70 8.33
CA LYS A 166 10.13 4.22 9.26
C LYS A 166 10.23 5.74 9.34
N THR A 167 9.12 6.43 9.15
CA THR A 167 9.08 7.90 9.08
C THR A 167 8.32 8.56 10.23
N GLY A 168 7.92 7.78 11.24
CA GLY A 168 7.22 8.25 12.43
C GLY A 168 5.69 8.09 12.33
N SER A 169 4.97 8.96 13.04
CA SER A 169 3.51 8.95 13.13
C SER A 169 2.82 9.18 11.79
N LEU A 170 1.51 8.91 11.75
CA LEU A 170 0.72 8.94 10.50
C LEU A 170 0.74 10.29 9.78
N ASP A 171 0.96 11.39 10.50
CA ASP A 171 1.07 12.74 9.92
C ASP A 171 2.28 12.88 8.95
N ALA A 172 3.30 12.00 9.04
CA ALA A 172 4.37 11.93 8.04
C ALA A 172 3.84 11.55 6.64
N ALA A 173 2.63 10.99 6.52
CA ALA A 173 1.99 10.77 5.23
C ALA A 173 1.81 12.07 4.42
N ARG A 174 1.70 13.23 5.10
CA ARG A 174 1.69 14.58 4.48
C ARG A 174 2.98 14.89 3.71
N LEU A 175 4.07 14.18 3.98
CA LEU A 175 5.33 14.27 3.28
C LEU A 175 5.49 13.14 2.24
N LEU A 176 5.00 11.94 2.58
CA LEU A 176 5.13 10.75 1.73
C LEU A 176 4.25 10.83 0.47
N GLU A 177 3.06 11.43 0.56
CA GLU A 177 2.18 11.61 -0.60
C GLU A 177 2.73 12.61 -1.62
N PRO A 178 3.25 13.79 -1.23
CA PRO A 178 4.03 14.66 -2.13
C PRO A 178 5.28 13.98 -2.71
N LEU A 179 6.00 13.16 -1.94
CA LEU A 179 7.13 12.38 -2.44
C LEU A 179 6.67 11.37 -3.51
N GLY A 180 5.54 10.68 -3.28
CA GLY A 180 4.91 9.80 -4.27
C GLY A 180 4.52 10.56 -5.54
N MET A 181 3.93 11.76 -5.40
CA MET A 181 3.58 12.61 -6.55
C MET A 181 4.83 13.06 -7.32
N LEU A 182 5.92 13.41 -6.62
CA LEU A 182 7.19 13.75 -7.27
C LEU A 182 7.73 12.55 -8.06
N ASN A 183 7.68 11.34 -7.49
CA ASN A 183 8.11 10.14 -8.19
C ASN A 183 7.26 9.87 -9.44
N ILE A 184 5.94 10.02 -9.36
CA ILE A 184 5.02 9.93 -10.51
C ILE A 184 5.40 10.94 -11.59
N ARG A 185 5.68 12.19 -11.22
CA ARG A 185 6.11 13.23 -12.16
C ARG A 185 7.44 12.90 -12.85
N LEU A 186 8.40 12.35 -12.09
CA LEU A 186 9.68 11.93 -12.65
C LEU A 186 9.51 10.75 -13.61
N GLY A 187 8.72 9.75 -13.22
CA GLY A 187 8.51 8.53 -14.00
C GLY A 187 7.74 8.76 -15.29
N TYR A 188 6.52 9.25 -15.17
CA TYR A 188 5.62 9.46 -16.32
C TYR A 188 5.81 10.84 -16.96
N GLY A 189 5.82 11.91 -16.17
CA GLY A 189 5.84 13.28 -16.71
C GLY A 189 7.15 13.67 -17.38
N LEU A 190 8.28 13.22 -16.84
CA LEU A 190 9.62 13.50 -17.36
C LEU A 190 10.27 12.29 -18.05
N GLY A 191 9.52 11.21 -18.25
CA GLY A 191 9.95 10.06 -19.06
C GLY A 191 11.10 9.24 -18.48
N ARG A 192 11.35 9.29 -17.15
CA ARG A 192 12.39 8.44 -16.53
C ARG A 192 12.00 6.97 -16.42
N GLY A 193 10.74 6.64 -16.76
CA GLY A 193 10.20 5.30 -16.61
C GLY A 193 9.82 4.97 -15.15
N THR A 194 9.23 3.80 -14.97
CA THR A 194 8.65 3.34 -13.70
C THR A 194 9.56 2.40 -12.90
N GLY A 195 10.79 2.17 -13.38
CA GLY A 195 11.83 1.43 -12.68
C GLY A 195 12.64 2.27 -11.68
N ILE A 196 12.08 3.36 -11.16
CA ILE A 196 12.75 4.28 -10.22
C ILE A 196 12.01 4.34 -8.88
N ALA A 197 12.74 4.59 -7.80
CA ALA A 197 12.20 4.84 -6.47
C ALA A 197 13.04 5.88 -5.73
N PRO A 198 12.43 6.68 -4.83
CA PRO A 198 13.18 7.56 -3.95
C PRO A 198 13.99 6.76 -2.92
N LYS A 199 15.20 7.23 -2.61
CA LYS A 199 16.06 6.63 -1.61
C LYS A 199 16.95 7.70 -0.97
N TRP A 200 17.14 7.60 0.35
CA TRP A 200 18.17 8.35 1.08
C TRP A 200 19.49 7.59 1.00
N VAL A 201 20.56 8.31 0.76
CA VAL A 201 21.92 7.76 0.74
C VAL A 201 22.67 8.38 1.91
N ALA A 202 23.11 7.55 2.87
CA ALA A 202 24.03 7.98 3.91
C ALA A 202 25.43 8.18 3.28
N VAL A 203 26.08 9.27 3.64
CA VAL A 203 27.47 9.53 3.26
C VAL A 203 28.30 9.40 4.53
N ASP A 204 29.25 8.47 4.52
CA ASP A 204 30.22 8.31 5.62
C ASP A 204 31.00 9.63 5.79
N GLY A 205 30.98 10.20 7.01
CA GLY A 205 31.70 11.40 7.39
C GLY A 205 33.14 11.11 7.80
#